data_f1608d834cae19829047023fd86b9297
#
_entry.id   f1608d834cae19829047023fd86b9297
#
_cell.length_a   1.000
_cell.length_b   1.000
_cell.length_c   1.000
_cell.angle_alpha   90.00
_cell.angle_beta   90.00
_cell.angle_gamma   90.00
#
_symmetry.space_group_name_H-M   'P 1'
#
loop_
_entity.id
_entity.type
_entity.pdbx_description
1 polymer ?
#
loop_
_entity_poly.entity_id
_entity_poly.type
_entity_poly.pdbx_seq_one_letter_code
_entity_poly.pdbx_strand_id
1 'polypeptide(L)'
;DRKEVYLGDDNSLTLTFNARNEGEGGAYEAELYVALPPEADYSGIARNNESLTQLTCSYETENQTRYLSCDLGNPMKAGTNLWAGLRFTVPRLKDTHKTVQFYLQIRSKNENNSQSEAVYYNPEVVVQADVILQGVSRPDKVFFPPANWKVPKNYGVEQDVGPAVEHIYELVNNGPSRISSTLLELRCPLRIQGRSLLYPLEFFTEGPINCSTDKSMNHLKLKLQHISTESPILALKADEHHVEKRDVHKTQLAHLTNLSCSNVECWTLQCNVGLLEKGTTAILKMRSRVWAETFTERAYKQYVMECLARFNVKKMPYVIPPKHYPSGQKKVVTPIVWNKPDIENSIPLWIIVLAILVGLLLLALLIYVLYRFGFFKRSLPYGTAMEKAQLKPQAASEA
;
A
#
# COMPACT_ATOMS: atom_id res chain seq x y z
N ASP A 1 -7.52 -17.49 26.13
CA ASP A 1 -6.86 -16.52 27.04
C ASP A 1 -5.55 -16.07 26.42
N ARG A 2 -5.35 -14.77 26.40
CA ARG A 2 -4.13 -14.16 25.89
C ARG A 2 -2.97 -14.46 26.83
N LYS A 3 -1.85 -14.95 26.32
CA LYS A 3 -0.67 -15.25 27.14
C LYS A 3 0.29 -14.06 27.25
N GLU A 4 0.11 -13.04 26.41
CA GLU A 4 1.01 -11.90 26.26
C GLU A 4 0.23 -10.58 26.29
N VAL A 5 0.83 -9.57 26.87
CA VAL A 5 0.42 -8.17 26.84
C VAL A 5 1.56 -7.31 26.31
N TYR A 6 1.25 -6.32 25.51
CA TYR A 6 2.26 -5.55 24.76
C TYR A 6 2.44 -4.15 25.33
N LEU A 7 3.67 -3.77 25.58
CA LEU A 7 4.03 -2.40 25.97
C LEU A 7 3.65 -1.42 24.85
N GLY A 8 2.89 -0.39 25.24
CA GLY A 8 2.40 0.65 24.31
C GLY A 8 1.03 0.37 23.69
N ASP A 9 0.36 -0.72 24.10
CA ASP A 9 -1.01 -1.06 23.70
C ASP A 9 -1.98 -0.98 24.87
N ASP A 10 -3.27 -0.82 24.59
CA ASP A 10 -4.34 -0.84 25.60
C ASP A 10 -4.58 -2.23 26.19
N ASN A 11 -4.12 -3.27 25.50
CA ASN A 11 -4.19 -4.67 25.92
C ASN A 11 -5.57 -5.10 26.40
N SER A 12 -6.55 -5.14 25.51
CA SER A 12 -7.86 -5.69 25.84
C SER A 12 -7.77 -7.20 26.07
N LEU A 13 -8.11 -7.63 27.27
CA LEU A 13 -8.10 -9.04 27.70
C LEU A 13 -9.53 -9.51 27.97
N THR A 14 -9.84 -10.74 27.59
CA THR A 14 -11.04 -11.45 28.00
C THR A 14 -10.60 -12.68 28.76
N LEU A 15 -10.94 -12.74 30.05
CA LEU A 15 -10.68 -13.88 30.91
C LEU A 15 -11.95 -14.67 31.04
N THR A 16 -11.98 -15.86 30.46
CA THR A 16 -13.08 -16.82 30.63
C THR A 16 -12.74 -17.80 31.73
N PHE A 17 -13.69 -18.11 32.56
CA PHE A 17 -13.52 -19.05 33.67
C PHE A 17 -14.72 -19.97 33.80
N ASN A 18 -14.49 -21.08 34.42
CA ASN A 18 -15.51 -22.04 34.81
C ASN A 18 -15.62 -22.09 36.34
N ALA A 19 -16.81 -21.82 36.88
CA ALA A 19 -17.10 -21.94 38.28
C ALA A 19 -18.01 -23.18 38.50
N ARG A 20 -17.61 -24.07 39.41
CA ARG A 20 -18.32 -25.33 39.66
C ARG A 20 -18.46 -25.58 41.15
N ASN A 21 -19.67 -25.92 41.57
CA ASN A 21 -19.93 -26.44 42.91
C ASN A 21 -19.95 -27.98 42.86
N GLU A 22 -18.89 -28.61 43.34
CA GLU A 22 -18.72 -30.05 43.40
C GLU A 22 -19.19 -30.65 44.73
N GLY A 23 -19.63 -29.80 45.66
CA GLY A 23 -20.17 -30.23 46.97
C GLY A 23 -21.58 -30.80 46.87
N GLU A 24 -21.98 -31.52 47.91
CA GLU A 24 -23.33 -32.10 48.06
C GLU A 24 -24.38 -31.03 48.42
N GLY A 25 -23.96 -29.87 48.93
CA GLY A 25 -24.82 -28.78 49.40
C GLY A 25 -24.65 -27.49 48.54
N GLY A 26 -25.50 -26.51 48.85
CA GLY A 26 -25.39 -25.17 48.29
C GLY A 26 -24.25 -24.38 48.89
N ALA A 27 -23.56 -23.56 48.07
CA ALA A 27 -22.62 -22.56 48.53
C ALA A 27 -23.36 -21.22 48.72
N TYR A 28 -23.48 -20.76 49.96
CA TYR A 28 -24.20 -19.53 50.29
C TYR A 28 -23.31 -18.32 50.05
N GLU A 29 -23.90 -17.27 49.48
CA GLU A 29 -23.21 -16.07 49.06
C GLU A 29 -21.88 -16.41 48.31
N ALA A 30 -22.01 -17.24 47.31
CA ALA A 30 -20.87 -17.66 46.49
C ALA A 30 -20.47 -16.50 45.54
N GLU A 31 -19.22 -16.06 45.67
CA GLU A 31 -18.67 -14.94 44.90
C GLU A 31 -17.35 -15.33 44.27
N LEU A 32 -17.12 -14.85 43.05
CA LEU A 32 -15.79 -14.82 42.44
C LEU A 32 -15.09 -13.55 42.88
N TYR A 33 -14.03 -13.69 43.61
CA TYR A 33 -13.12 -12.62 44.01
C TYR A 33 -11.96 -12.54 43.01
N VAL A 34 -11.76 -11.34 42.38
CA VAL A 34 -10.66 -11.11 41.43
C VAL A 34 -9.86 -9.91 41.94
N ALA A 35 -8.65 -10.15 42.43
CA ALA A 35 -7.73 -9.04 42.77
C ALA A 35 -7.07 -8.52 41.49
N LEU A 36 -7.19 -7.21 41.29
CA LEU A 36 -6.70 -6.51 40.12
C LEU A 36 -5.31 -5.94 40.35
N PRO A 37 -4.36 -6.19 39.43
CA PRO A 37 -3.08 -5.54 39.47
C PRO A 37 -3.21 -4.01 39.19
N PRO A 38 -2.27 -3.18 39.64
CA PRO A 38 -2.35 -1.72 39.48
C PRO A 38 -2.34 -1.29 37.98
N GLU A 39 -1.83 -2.12 37.11
CA GLU A 39 -1.75 -1.88 35.67
C GLU A 39 -3.07 -2.10 34.93
N ALA A 40 -3.98 -2.91 35.52
CA ALA A 40 -5.22 -3.33 34.85
C ALA A 40 -6.44 -2.55 35.33
N ASP A 41 -7.42 -2.41 34.43
CA ASP A 41 -8.75 -1.87 34.72
C ASP A 41 -9.84 -2.84 34.27
N TYR A 42 -10.91 -2.92 35.05
CA TYR A 42 -12.08 -3.70 34.69
C TYR A 42 -12.91 -2.97 33.65
N SER A 43 -13.24 -3.66 32.53
CA SER A 43 -13.99 -3.08 31.41
C SER A 43 -15.41 -3.62 31.28
N GLY A 44 -15.77 -4.65 32.04
CA GLY A 44 -17.11 -5.23 32.04
C GLY A 44 -17.15 -6.74 31.82
N ILE A 45 -18.34 -7.27 31.62
CA ILE A 45 -18.60 -8.69 31.40
C ILE A 45 -18.46 -9.01 29.90
N ALA A 46 -17.89 -10.17 29.58
CA ALA A 46 -17.88 -10.65 28.22
C ALA A 46 -19.28 -11.16 27.80
N ARG A 47 -19.83 -10.57 26.73
CA ARG A 47 -21.18 -10.87 26.22
C ARG A 47 -21.20 -11.63 24.89
N ASN A 48 -20.04 -11.93 24.34
CA ASN A 48 -19.91 -12.35 22.94
C ASN A 48 -20.20 -13.83 22.68
N ASN A 49 -20.71 -14.58 23.68
CA ASN A 49 -21.03 -16.00 23.49
C ASN A 49 -22.31 -16.31 24.27
N GLU A 50 -23.31 -16.85 23.59
CA GLU A 50 -24.62 -17.28 24.20
C GLU A 50 -24.44 -18.34 25.31
N SER A 51 -23.30 -19.02 25.34
CA SER A 51 -22.96 -20.01 26.37
C SER A 51 -22.43 -19.40 27.67
N LEU A 52 -22.14 -18.08 27.73
CA LEU A 52 -21.60 -17.43 28.91
C LEU A 52 -22.72 -16.87 29.79
N THR A 53 -22.69 -17.24 31.07
CA THR A 53 -23.60 -16.71 32.10
C THR A 53 -23.27 -15.24 32.35
N GLN A 54 -24.31 -14.40 32.37
CA GLN A 54 -24.15 -13.00 32.77
C GLN A 54 -24.11 -12.91 34.30
N LEU A 55 -23.02 -12.36 34.79
CA LEU A 55 -22.80 -12.15 36.22
C LEU A 55 -23.11 -10.69 36.61
N THR A 56 -23.46 -10.47 37.87
CA THR A 56 -23.48 -9.15 38.48
C THR A 56 -22.19 -9.00 39.28
N CYS A 57 -21.39 -7.99 38.92
CA CYS A 57 -20.10 -7.74 39.56
C CYS A 57 -20.08 -6.35 40.17
N SER A 58 -19.49 -6.22 41.37
CA SER A 58 -19.16 -4.97 42.04
C SER A 58 -17.64 -4.75 42.03
N TYR A 59 -17.26 -3.52 41.80
CA TYR A 59 -15.84 -3.11 41.87
C TYR A 59 -15.61 -2.38 43.19
N GLU A 60 -14.64 -2.87 43.96
CA GLU A 60 -14.35 -2.36 45.31
C GLU A 60 -12.87 -2.11 45.50
N THR A 61 -12.56 -1.27 46.49
CA THR A 61 -11.18 -1.01 46.90
C THR A 61 -11.08 -1.15 48.40
N GLU A 62 -10.26 -2.07 48.85
CA GLU A 62 -9.96 -2.29 50.29
C GLU A 62 -8.45 -2.29 50.49
N ASN A 63 -7.97 -1.52 51.48
CA ASN A 63 -6.53 -1.45 51.84
C ASN A 63 -5.60 -1.24 50.63
N GLN A 64 -5.99 -0.34 49.70
CA GLN A 64 -5.29 -0.04 48.43
C GLN A 64 -5.28 -1.18 47.42
N THR A 65 -5.91 -2.34 47.71
CA THR A 65 -6.10 -3.40 46.77
C THR A 65 -7.44 -3.20 46.07
N ARG A 66 -7.41 -3.20 44.75
CA ARG A 66 -8.62 -3.15 43.90
C ARG A 66 -9.06 -4.57 43.61
N TYR A 67 -10.32 -4.84 43.83
CA TYR A 67 -10.87 -6.15 43.51
C TYR A 67 -12.26 -6.06 42.93
N LEU A 68 -12.62 -7.11 42.21
CA LEU A 68 -13.92 -7.32 41.65
C LEU A 68 -14.56 -8.49 42.38
N SER A 69 -15.78 -8.31 42.89
CA SER A 69 -16.60 -9.39 43.42
C SER A 69 -17.77 -9.66 42.44
N CYS A 70 -17.92 -10.87 41.99
CA CYS A 70 -18.99 -11.28 41.08
C CYS A 70 -19.86 -12.35 41.72
N ASP A 71 -21.17 -12.12 41.76
CA ASP A 71 -22.15 -13.05 42.31
C ASP A 71 -22.24 -14.31 41.43
N LEU A 72 -22.04 -15.50 42.05
CA LEU A 72 -22.17 -16.81 41.43
C LEU A 72 -23.46 -17.49 41.81
N GLY A 73 -24.22 -16.93 42.76
CA GLY A 73 -25.49 -17.43 43.26
C GLY A 73 -25.56 -17.51 44.78
N ASN A 74 -26.77 -17.27 45.31
CA ASN A 74 -27.00 -17.37 46.76
C ASN A 74 -28.28 -18.16 47.03
N PRO A 75 -28.18 -19.48 47.25
CA PRO A 75 -26.97 -20.31 47.16
C PRO A 75 -26.62 -20.72 45.69
N MET A 76 -25.34 -20.90 45.41
CA MET A 76 -24.88 -21.64 44.25
C MET A 76 -25.17 -23.13 44.50
N LYS A 77 -26.13 -23.69 43.78
CA LYS A 77 -26.64 -25.09 44.07
C LYS A 77 -25.56 -26.14 43.79
N ALA A 78 -25.68 -27.28 44.52
CA ALA A 78 -24.87 -28.46 44.25
C ALA A 78 -24.91 -28.88 42.77
N GLY A 79 -23.78 -29.21 42.19
CA GLY A 79 -23.65 -29.58 40.77
C GLY A 79 -23.74 -28.41 39.77
N THR A 80 -23.91 -27.15 40.23
CA THR A 80 -23.89 -25.99 39.34
C THR A 80 -22.54 -25.90 38.64
N ASN A 81 -22.56 -25.75 37.31
CA ASN A 81 -21.40 -25.58 36.46
C ASN A 81 -21.69 -24.44 35.52
N LEU A 82 -21.04 -23.28 35.72
CA LEU A 82 -21.25 -22.07 34.92
C LEU A 82 -19.97 -21.60 34.28
N TRP A 83 -20.09 -21.12 33.06
CA TRP A 83 -19.06 -20.44 32.35
C TRP A 83 -19.37 -18.93 32.29
N ALA A 84 -18.39 -18.12 32.63
CA ALA A 84 -18.52 -16.68 32.53
C ALA A 84 -17.23 -16.04 32.02
N GLY A 85 -17.30 -14.79 31.61
CA GLY A 85 -16.15 -14.04 31.10
C GLY A 85 -16.11 -12.62 31.60
N LEU A 86 -14.93 -12.16 31.95
CA LEU A 86 -14.62 -10.79 32.39
C LEU A 86 -13.68 -10.12 31.40
N ARG A 87 -13.92 -8.85 31.13
CA ARG A 87 -13.05 -8.05 30.26
C ARG A 87 -12.24 -7.05 31.06
N PHE A 88 -10.96 -6.97 30.73
CA PHE A 88 -10.02 -6.06 31.32
C PHE A 88 -9.26 -5.31 30.23
N THR A 89 -8.73 -4.12 30.56
CA THR A 89 -7.71 -3.44 29.81
C THR A 89 -6.46 -3.28 30.66
N VAL A 90 -5.28 -3.32 30.04
CA VAL A 90 -4.00 -3.17 30.75
C VAL A 90 -3.18 -2.04 30.09
N PRO A 91 -3.61 -0.78 30.23
CA PRO A 91 -2.97 0.35 29.53
C PRO A 91 -1.71 0.86 30.24
N ARG A 92 -1.55 0.58 31.53
CA ARG A 92 -0.47 1.14 32.37
C ARG A 92 0.67 0.15 32.62
N LEU A 93 1.05 -0.60 31.59
CA LEU A 93 2.17 -1.52 31.69
C LEU A 93 3.48 -0.78 32.00
N LYS A 94 4.23 -1.33 32.95
CA LYS A 94 5.59 -0.90 33.25
C LYS A 94 6.58 -1.88 32.65
N ASP A 95 7.64 -1.36 32.07
CA ASP A 95 8.72 -2.16 31.47
C ASP A 95 9.68 -2.79 32.49
N THR A 96 9.38 -2.64 33.80
CA THR A 96 10.14 -3.25 34.89
C THR A 96 9.59 -4.60 35.33
N HIS A 97 8.35 -4.92 34.99
CA HIS A 97 7.68 -6.17 35.34
C HIS A 97 7.56 -7.09 34.14
N LYS A 98 7.97 -8.34 34.30
CA LYS A 98 7.91 -9.35 33.22
C LYS A 98 6.51 -9.94 33.02
N THR A 99 5.65 -9.86 34.04
CA THR A 99 4.30 -10.39 34.02
C THR A 99 3.32 -9.47 34.73
N VAL A 100 2.06 -9.53 34.33
CA VAL A 100 0.93 -8.90 35.04
C VAL A 100 0.17 -10.01 35.74
N GLN A 101 -0.04 -9.90 37.03
CA GLN A 101 -0.64 -10.98 37.84
C GLN A 101 -2.07 -10.65 38.25
N PHE A 102 -3.01 -11.48 37.79
CA PHE A 102 -4.38 -11.51 38.28
C PHE A 102 -4.55 -12.70 39.24
N TYR A 103 -5.21 -12.45 40.34
CA TYR A 103 -5.53 -13.44 41.35
C TYR A 103 -7.03 -13.67 41.36
N LEU A 104 -7.48 -14.93 41.25
CA LEU A 104 -8.89 -15.31 41.26
C LEU A 104 -9.13 -16.37 42.32
N GLN A 105 -10.22 -16.24 43.06
CA GLN A 105 -10.62 -17.18 44.07
C GLN A 105 -12.15 -17.16 44.24
N ILE A 106 -12.80 -18.32 44.35
CA ILE A 106 -14.19 -18.38 44.73
C ILE A 106 -14.28 -18.43 46.23
N ARG A 107 -15.15 -17.61 46.81
CA ARG A 107 -15.42 -17.52 48.23
C ARG A 107 -16.90 -17.73 48.50
N SER A 108 -17.22 -18.25 49.68
CA SER A 108 -18.61 -18.43 50.16
C SER A 108 -18.66 -18.22 51.67
N LYS A 109 -19.86 -18.08 52.23
CA LYS A 109 -20.05 -17.97 53.68
C LYS A 109 -20.36 -19.31 54.33
N ASN A 110 -20.01 -20.42 53.73
CA ASN A 110 -20.13 -21.73 54.34
C ASN A 110 -19.11 -21.89 55.47
N GLU A 111 -19.45 -22.60 56.55
CA GLU A 111 -18.53 -22.87 57.65
C GLU A 111 -17.31 -23.69 57.22
N ASN A 112 -17.56 -24.68 56.35
CA ASN A 112 -16.51 -25.53 55.82
C ASN A 112 -16.36 -25.30 54.30
N ASN A 113 -15.11 -25.38 53.84
CA ASN A 113 -14.77 -25.18 52.40
C ASN A 113 -15.26 -23.82 51.84
N SER A 114 -15.10 -22.75 52.61
CA SER A 114 -15.56 -21.39 52.28
C SER A 114 -14.74 -20.74 51.16
N GLN A 115 -13.63 -21.33 50.74
CA GLN A 115 -12.73 -20.80 49.72
C GLN A 115 -12.24 -21.91 48.78
N SER A 116 -12.20 -21.59 47.49
CA SER A 116 -11.56 -22.46 46.51
C SER A 116 -10.02 -22.29 46.54
N GLU A 117 -9.33 -23.18 45.83
CA GLU A 117 -7.94 -22.91 45.49
C GLU A 117 -7.83 -21.61 44.67
N ALA A 118 -6.72 -20.88 44.90
CA ALA A 118 -6.45 -19.69 44.16
C ALA A 118 -5.92 -19.99 42.76
N VAL A 119 -6.44 -19.27 41.77
CA VAL A 119 -5.99 -19.36 40.40
C VAL A 119 -5.26 -18.06 40.02
N TYR A 120 -4.09 -18.21 39.42
CA TYR A 120 -3.28 -17.07 38.94
C TYR A 120 -3.28 -17.05 37.42
N TYR A 121 -3.59 -15.89 36.88
CA TYR A 121 -3.45 -15.61 35.45
C TYR A 121 -2.34 -14.57 35.26
N ASN A 122 -1.24 -14.98 34.64
CA ASN A 122 -0.01 -14.22 34.54
C ASN A 122 0.42 -14.00 33.09
N PRO A 123 -0.22 -13.09 32.34
CA PRO A 123 0.25 -12.76 30.98
C PRO A 123 1.64 -12.11 31.03
N GLU A 124 2.48 -12.51 30.08
CA GLU A 124 3.84 -12.00 29.93
C GLU A 124 3.84 -10.60 29.29
N VAL A 125 4.67 -9.70 29.80
CA VAL A 125 4.85 -8.37 29.24
C VAL A 125 5.89 -8.43 28.13
N VAL A 126 5.49 -8.06 26.92
CA VAL A 126 6.29 -8.19 25.70
C VAL A 126 6.48 -6.85 25.03
N VAL A 127 7.69 -6.63 24.51
CA VAL A 127 8.04 -5.53 23.60
C VAL A 127 7.98 -6.03 22.18
N GLN A 128 7.09 -5.44 21.36
CA GLN A 128 6.92 -5.82 19.97
C GLN A 128 6.64 -4.58 19.11
N ALA A 129 7.48 -4.33 18.13
CA ALA A 129 7.26 -3.35 17.09
C ALA A 129 7.01 -4.07 15.74
N ASP A 130 6.17 -3.46 14.92
CA ASP A 130 5.92 -3.90 13.54
C ASP A 130 6.20 -2.71 12.62
N VAL A 131 7.34 -2.77 11.95
CA VAL A 131 7.83 -1.67 11.12
C VAL A 131 7.71 -2.04 9.66
N ILE A 132 6.98 -1.20 8.91
CA ILE A 132 6.74 -1.37 7.49
C ILE A 132 7.49 -0.28 6.72
N LEU A 133 8.24 -0.68 5.70
CA LEU A 133 8.86 0.22 4.74
C LEU A 133 8.13 0.14 3.41
N GLN A 134 7.52 1.25 3.01
CA GLN A 134 6.90 1.42 1.71
C GLN A 134 7.78 2.29 0.82
N GLY A 135 7.60 2.19 -0.50
CA GLY A 135 8.35 3.01 -1.44
C GLY A 135 7.70 3.02 -2.81
N VAL A 136 7.69 4.19 -3.45
CA VAL A 136 7.13 4.43 -4.78
C VAL A 136 8.05 5.30 -5.62
N SER A 137 7.96 5.16 -6.95
CA SER A 137 8.57 6.05 -7.94
C SER A 137 7.52 6.95 -8.56
N ARG A 138 7.83 8.23 -8.72
CA ARG A 138 7.04 9.21 -9.46
C ARG A 138 7.90 9.88 -10.52
N PRO A 139 7.57 9.75 -11.82
CA PRO A 139 6.53 8.86 -12.36
C PRO A 139 6.85 7.37 -12.13
N ASP A 140 5.85 6.51 -12.32
CA ASP A 140 6.00 5.05 -12.22
C ASP A 140 6.92 4.46 -13.29
N LYS A 141 7.08 5.18 -14.41
CA LYS A 141 7.97 4.87 -15.53
C LYS A 141 8.40 6.14 -16.25
N VAL A 142 9.57 6.10 -16.86
CA VAL A 142 10.13 7.21 -17.63
C VAL A 142 10.13 6.86 -19.11
N PHE A 143 9.57 7.78 -19.93
CA PHE A 143 9.50 7.60 -21.38
C PHE A 143 10.69 8.23 -22.10
N PHE A 144 11.20 7.51 -23.09
CA PHE A 144 12.25 7.96 -23.98
C PHE A 144 11.81 7.88 -25.45
N PRO A 145 12.28 8.79 -26.33
CA PRO A 145 13.07 9.97 -26.01
C PRO A 145 12.23 10.98 -25.24
N PRO A 146 12.86 11.79 -24.33
CA PRO A 146 12.13 12.86 -23.66
C PRO A 146 11.66 13.91 -24.65
N ALA A 147 10.43 14.39 -24.50
CA ALA A 147 9.85 15.41 -25.37
C ALA A 147 10.70 16.69 -25.36
N ASN A 148 11.03 17.21 -26.54
CA ASN A 148 11.78 18.45 -26.75
C ASN A 148 13.19 18.51 -26.10
N TRP A 149 13.72 17.38 -25.61
CA TRP A 149 15.05 17.32 -25.05
C TRP A 149 16.12 17.09 -26.13
N LYS A 150 17.21 17.87 -26.05
CA LYS A 150 18.40 17.72 -26.90
C LYS A 150 19.63 17.69 -26.00
N VAL A 151 20.68 17.02 -26.44
CA VAL A 151 21.96 17.00 -25.70
C VAL A 151 22.43 18.44 -25.53
N PRO A 152 22.55 18.96 -24.30
CA PRO A 152 22.97 20.33 -24.07
C PRO A 152 24.47 20.49 -24.34
N LYS A 153 24.89 21.68 -24.79
CA LYS A 153 26.32 21.99 -24.91
C LYS A 153 26.96 22.15 -23.52
N ASN A 154 26.22 22.71 -22.57
CA ASN A 154 26.62 22.88 -21.17
C ASN A 154 25.43 22.61 -20.26
N TYR A 155 25.67 22.00 -19.11
CA TYR A 155 24.67 21.75 -18.09
C TYR A 155 24.56 22.95 -17.16
N GLY A 156 23.44 23.64 -17.15
CA GLY A 156 23.20 24.83 -16.32
C GLY A 156 21.96 24.71 -15.43
N VAL A 157 20.93 24.04 -15.90
CA VAL A 157 19.68 23.82 -15.18
C VAL A 157 19.40 22.31 -15.05
N GLU A 158 18.60 21.91 -14.07
CA GLU A 158 18.33 20.50 -13.82
C GLU A 158 17.66 19.78 -15.01
N GLN A 159 16.88 20.50 -15.83
CA GLN A 159 16.20 19.96 -17.01
C GLN A 159 17.18 19.51 -18.10
N ASP A 160 18.38 20.08 -18.13
CA ASP A 160 19.42 19.72 -19.08
C ASP A 160 19.85 18.25 -18.94
N VAL A 161 19.74 17.68 -17.73
CA VAL A 161 20.11 16.31 -17.44
C VAL A 161 19.14 15.32 -18.08
N GLY A 162 17.83 15.61 -18.03
CA GLY A 162 16.79 14.73 -18.56
C GLY A 162 15.53 14.67 -17.68
N PRO A 163 14.72 13.63 -17.83
CA PRO A 163 13.45 13.49 -17.12
C PRO A 163 13.62 13.43 -15.59
N ALA A 164 12.66 14.06 -14.89
CA ALA A 164 12.61 14.01 -13.44
C ALA A 164 12.10 12.66 -12.94
N VAL A 165 12.65 12.22 -11.82
CA VAL A 165 12.18 11.05 -11.05
C VAL A 165 12.25 11.41 -9.58
N GLU A 166 11.18 11.15 -8.86
CA GLU A 166 11.08 11.28 -7.42
C GLU A 166 10.84 9.89 -6.81
N HIS A 167 11.66 9.49 -5.86
CA HIS A 167 11.45 8.30 -5.07
C HIS A 167 11.00 8.70 -3.67
N ILE A 168 9.87 8.15 -3.22
CA ILE A 168 9.30 8.44 -1.92
C ILE A 168 9.32 7.15 -1.10
N TYR A 169 9.89 7.23 0.09
CA TYR A 169 9.94 6.13 1.05
C TYR A 169 9.26 6.55 2.34
N GLU A 170 8.45 5.66 2.87
CA GLU A 170 7.74 5.86 4.12
C GLU A 170 8.05 4.69 5.06
N LEU A 171 8.51 5.02 6.24
CA LEU A 171 8.75 4.07 7.34
C LEU A 171 7.68 4.30 8.41
N VAL A 172 6.88 3.27 8.68
CA VAL A 172 5.74 3.31 9.60
C VAL A 172 5.94 2.30 10.72
N ASN A 173 5.69 2.69 11.96
CA ASN A 173 5.58 1.74 13.06
C ASN A 173 4.10 1.42 13.31
N ASN A 174 3.64 0.27 12.85
CA ASN A 174 2.27 -0.23 13.08
C ASN A 174 2.15 -1.05 14.37
N GLY A 175 3.27 -1.40 14.97
CA GLY A 175 3.30 -2.23 16.17
C GLY A 175 2.95 -1.46 17.43
N PRO A 176 2.61 -2.16 18.51
CA PRO A 176 2.23 -1.54 19.77
C PRO A 176 3.38 -0.78 20.43
N SER A 177 4.59 -1.32 20.35
CA SER A 177 5.74 -0.73 21.05
C SER A 177 6.46 0.30 20.18
N ARG A 178 6.82 1.42 20.80
CA ARG A 178 7.60 2.48 20.12
C ARG A 178 9.05 2.06 19.89
N ILE A 179 9.63 2.62 18.84
CA ILE A 179 11.04 2.47 18.50
C ILE A 179 11.76 3.80 18.70
N SER A 180 13.02 3.78 19.13
CA SER A 180 13.78 5.00 19.42
C SER A 180 14.90 5.30 18.45
N SER A 181 15.39 4.29 17.73
CA SER A 181 16.44 4.48 16.72
C SER A 181 16.37 3.42 15.64
N THR A 182 16.28 3.87 14.39
CA THR A 182 16.28 3.01 13.20
C THR A 182 17.24 3.57 12.18
N LEU A 183 18.10 2.73 11.66
CA LEU A 183 18.93 3.06 10.50
C LEU A 183 18.15 2.74 9.23
N LEU A 184 17.95 3.75 8.38
CA LEU A 184 17.40 3.61 7.03
C LEU A 184 18.50 3.93 6.03
N GLU A 185 18.79 2.98 5.15
CA GLU A 185 19.79 3.12 4.07
C GLU A 185 19.10 3.03 2.72
N LEU A 186 19.29 4.05 1.88
CA LEU A 186 18.83 4.07 0.50
C LEU A 186 20.03 3.99 -0.44
N ARG A 187 19.99 3.05 -1.38
CA ARG A 187 21.01 2.88 -2.41
C ARG A 187 20.36 2.92 -3.79
N CYS A 188 20.82 3.83 -4.66
CA CYS A 188 20.33 4.00 -6.02
C CYS A 188 21.44 3.98 -7.05
N PRO A 189 21.17 3.49 -8.28
CA PRO A 189 22.11 3.49 -9.39
C PRO A 189 22.65 4.88 -9.68
N LEU A 190 23.95 5.02 -9.75
CA LEU A 190 24.62 6.30 -10.07
C LEU A 190 25.27 6.26 -11.44
N ARG A 191 26.11 5.27 -11.70
CA ARG A 191 26.90 5.14 -12.93
C ARG A 191 27.04 3.70 -13.39
N ILE A 192 27.20 3.53 -14.70
CA ILE A 192 27.58 2.29 -15.35
C ILE A 192 28.73 2.54 -16.33
N GLN A 193 29.87 1.87 -16.14
CA GLN A 193 31.05 2.02 -17.02
C GLN A 193 31.45 3.49 -17.23
N GLY A 194 31.45 4.29 -16.17
CA GLY A 194 31.79 5.73 -16.21
C GLY A 194 30.67 6.66 -16.69
N ARG A 195 29.55 6.14 -17.19
CA ARG A 195 28.40 6.93 -17.65
C ARG A 195 27.35 7.10 -16.55
N SER A 196 26.82 8.29 -16.39
CA SER A 196 25.80 8.60 -15.39
C SER A 196 24.46 7.96 -15.75
N LEU A 197 23.74 7.43 -14.75
CA LEU A 197 22.40 6.86 -14.88
C LEU A 197 21.36 7.75 -14.22
N LEU A 198 21.54 8.01 -12.93
CA LEU A 198 20.74 8.92 -12.13
C LEU A 198 21.62 10.07 -11.64
N TYR A 199 21.05 11.26 -11.64
CA TYR A 199 21.66 12.46 -11.08
C TYR A 199 20.88 12.90 -9.84
N PRO A 200 21.39 12.66 -8.62
CA PRO A 200 20.71 13.05 -7.40
C PRO A 200 20.77 14.58 -7.23
N LEU A 201 19.60 15.21 -7.04
CA LEU A 201 19.48 16.66 -6.89
C LEU A 201 19.45 17.07 -5.41
N GLU A 202 18.42 16.62 -4.71
CA GLU A 202 18.13 16.98 -3.32
C GLU A 202 17.22 15.94 -2.68
N PHE A 203 17.14 15.95 -1.37
CA PHE A 203 16.18 15.15 -0.62
C PHE A 203 15.41 15.99 0.39
N PHE A 204 14.21 15.56 0.72
CA PHE A 204 13.36 16.16 1.74
C PHE A 204 12.96 15.09 2.74
N THR A 205 12.85 15.48 4.00
CA THR A 205 12.47 14.58 5.09
C THR A 205 11.30 15.14 5.86
N GLU A 206 10.38 14.25 6.26
CA GLU A 206 9.26 14.59 7.15
C GLU A 206 9.26 13.60 8.33
N GLY A 207 9.00 14.11 9.53
CA GLY A 207 9.05 13.32 10.77
C GLY A 207 10.44 13.30 11.43
N PRO A 208 10.68 12.39 12.37
CA PRO A 208 11.90 12.34 13.16
C PRO A 208 13.04 11.64 12.40
N ILE A 209 13.45 12.17 11.27
CA ILE A 209 14.45 11.57 10.38
C ILE A 209 15.52 12.59 10.01
N ASN A 210 16.78 12.19 10.11
CA ASN A 210 17.95 12.97 9.71
C ASN A 210 18.85 12.14 8.80
N CYS A 211 19.22 12.69 7.64
CA CYS A 211 19.92 11.96 6.59
C CYS A 211 21.26 12.62 6.23
N SER A 212 22.20 11.78 5.83
CA SER A 212 23.50 12.17 5.26
C SER A 212 23.84 11.30 4.05
N THR A 213 24.59 11.87 3.11
CA THR A 213 25.00 11.19 1.87
C THR A 213 26.48 10.87 1.88
N ASP A 214 26.87 9.79 1.21
CA ASP A 214 28.27 9.43 0.94
C ASP A 214 28.93 10.28 -0.13
N LYS A 215 28.13 10.85 -1.05
CA LYS A 215 28.56 11.69 -2.17
C LYS A 215 27.75 12.98 -2.21
N SER A 216 28.36 14.08 -2.63
CA SER A 216 27.68 15.37 -2.77
C SER A 216 26.55 15.29 -3.77
N MET A 217 25.37 15.78 -3.37
CA MET A 217 24.22 15.94 -4.25
C MET A 217 24.40 17.20 -5.11
N ASN A 218 23.77 17.20 -6.30
CA ASN A 218 23.86 18.29 -7.25
C ASN A 218 25.30 18.79 -7.44
N HIS A 219 26.25 17.86 -7.68
CA HIS A 219 27.69 18.17 -7.76
C HIS A 219 28.04 19.13 -8.92
N LEU A 220 27.20 19.24 -9.97
CA LEU A 220 27.34 20.23 -11.05
C LEU A 220 26.78 21.59 -10.68
N LYS A 221 26.19 21.76 -9.48
CA LYS A 221 25.57 23.00 -9.01
C LYS A 221 24.52 23.55 -9.97
N LEU A 222 23.71 22.67 -10.55
CA LEU A 222 22.63 23.04 -11.46
C LEU A 222 21.59 23.89 -10.74
N LYS A 223 21.00 24.85 -11.45
CA LYS A 223 19.86 25.59 -10.94
C LYS A 223 18.66 24.66 -10.80
N LEU A 224 18.14 24.53 -9.58
CA LEU A 224 16.99 23.72 -9.27
C LEU A 224 15.72 24.51 -9.56
N GLN A 225 14.69 23.84 -10.04
CA GLN A 225 13.36 24.41 -10.20
C GLN A 225 12.66 24.35 -8.85
N HIS A 226 12.43 25.49 -8.21
CA HIS A 226 11.60 25.56 -7.02
C HIS A 226 10.15 25.22 -7.41
N ILE A 227 9.73 24.04 -7.07
CA ILE A 227 8.30 23.70 -7.09
C ILE A 227 7.74 24.38 -5.85
N SER A 228 6.97 25.47 -6.04
CA SER A 228 6.15 26.05 -4.98
C SER A 228 5.28 24.94 -4.41
N THR A 229 5.54 24.58 -3.16
CA THR A 229 4.81 23.52 -2.43
C THR A 229 3.46 24.07 -1.99
N GLU A 230 2.59 24.36 -2.96
CA GLU A 230 1.16 24.54 -2.73
C GLU A 230 0.41 23.52 -3.59
N SER A 231 0.41 22.31 -3.15
CA SER A 231 -0.60 21.33 -3.56
C SER A 231 -1.03 20.60 -2.31
N PRO A 232 -2.32 20.62 -1.98
CA PRO A 232 -2.82 19.94 -0.79
C PRO A 232 -2.48 18.46 -0.90
N ILE A 233 -2.03 17.92 0.21
CA ILE A 233 -1.89 16.48 0.43
C ILE A 233 -3.26 15.87 0.14
N LEU A 234 -3.46 15.39 -1.08
CA LEU A 234 -4.53 14.47 -1.37
C LEU A 234 -4.17 13.18 -0.64
N ALA A 235 -4.80 13.02 0.53
CA ALA A 235 -4.88 11.73 1.19
C ALA A 235 -5.17 10.69 0.12
N LEU A 236 -4.27 9.72 -0.03
CA LEU A 236 -4.50 8.51 -0.80
C LEU A 236 -5.68 7.79 -0.16
N LYS A 237 -6.90 8.14 -0.58
CA LYS A 237 -8.03 7.23 -0.44
C LYS A 237 -7.64 5.99 -1.23
N ALA A 238 -7.57 4.88 -0.53
CA ALA A 238 -7.52 3.57 -1.13
C ALA A 238 -8.81 3.43 -1.97
N ASP A 239 -8.71 3.64 -3.28
CA ASP A 239 -9.70 3.15 -4.21
C ASP A 239 -9.49 1.65 -4.36
N GLU A 240 -10.33 0.91 -3.65
CA GLU A 240 -10.67 -0.46 -4.02
C GLU A 240 -11.30 -0.42 -5.42
N HIS A 241 -10.52 -0.69 -6.45
CA HIS A 241 -10.99 -1.37 -7.67
C HIS A 241 -9.83 -1.50 -8.67
N HIS A 242 -9.52 -2.71 -8.97
CA HIS A 242 -8.82 -3.36 -10.05
C HIS A 242 -7.67 -4.28 -9.63
N VAL A 243 -8.10 -5.42 -9.12
CA VAL A 243 -7.32 -6.66 -9.21
C VAL A 243 -7.53 -7.24 -10.61
N GLU A 244 -6.84 -6.66 -11.60
CA GLU A 244 -6.61 -7.36 -12.87
C GLU A 244 -5.52 -6.62 -13.63
N LYS A 245 -4.30 -7.16 -13.60
CA LYS A 245 -3.16 -6.94 -14.51
C LYS A 245 -1.78 -7.08 -13.85
N ARG A 246 -1.67 -7.87 -12.77
CA ARG A 246 -0.34 -8.12 -12.17
C ARG A 246 0.51 -9.14 -12.95
N ASP A 247 -0.07 -9.98 -13.78
CA ASP A 247 0.68 -11.04 -14.46
C ASP A 247 1.31 -10.64 -15.81
N VAL A 248 0.77 -9.61 -16.49
CA VAL A 248 1.33 -9.14 -17.77
C VAL A 248 2.62 -8.32 -17.57
N HIS A 249 2.77 -7.64 -16.43
CA HIS A 249 3.99 -6.88 -16.13
C HIS A 249 5.20 -7.75 -15.75
N LYS A 250 4.99 -8.91 -15.15
CA LYS A 250 6.09 -9.80 -14.76
C LYS A 250 6.82 -10.41 -15.96
N THR A 251 6.10 -10.74 -17.00
CA THR A 251 6.67 -11.34 -18.21
C THR A 251 7.41 -10.32 -19.09
N GLN A 252 6.98 -9.06 -19.13
CA GLN A 252 7.70 -8.01 -19.86
C GLN A 252 8.97 -7.54 -19.14
N LEU A 253 8.98 -7.55 -17.80
CA LEU A 253 10.19 -7.19 -17.03
C LEU A 253 11.34 -8.20 -17.15
N ALA A 254 11.05 -9.46 -17.47
CA ALA A 254 12.06 -10.51 -17.62
C ALA A 254 13.04 -10.27 -18.78
N HIS A 255 12.65 -9.47 -19.77
CA HIS A 255 13.50 -9.10 -20.92
C HIS A 255 14.21 -7.75 -20.75
N LEU A 256 14.02 -7.05 -19.62
CA LEU A 256 14.61 -5.75 -19.36
C LEU A 256 15.97 -5.90 -18.67
N THR A 257 16.95 -5.11 -19.08
CA THR A 257 18.25 -5.06 -18.39
C THR A 257 18.06 -4.34 -17.06
N ASN A 258 18.19 -5.08 -15.95
CA ASN A 258 18.07 -4.53 -14.61
C ASN A 258 19.34 -3.79 -14.21
N LEU A 259 19.21 -2.49 -13.86
CA LEU A 259 20.27 -1.63 -13.35
C LEU A 259 20.09 -1.50 -11.83
N SER A 260 20.81 -2.32 -11.09
CA SER A 260 20.75 -2.39 -9.62
C SER A 260 22.15 -2.28 -9.03
N CYS A 261 22.23 -2.06 -7.73
CA CYS A 261 23.51 -1.95 -7.02
C CYS A 261 24.34 -3.25 -6.97
N SER A 262 23.86 -4.31 -7.60
CA SER A 262 24.64 -5.54 -7.83
C SER A 262 25.51 -5.47 -9.10
N ASN A 263 25.15 -4.62 -10.07
CA ASN A 263 25.80 -4.57 -11.39
C ASN A 263 26.23 -3.17 -11.83
N VAL A 264 25.87 -2.12 -11.05
CA VAL A 264 26.26 -0.75 -11.33
C VAL A 264 26.80 -0.05 -10.07
N GLU A 265 27.56 1.03 -10.27
CA GLU A 265 27.97 1.91 -9.18
C GLU A 265 26.72 2.62 -8.61
N CYS A 266 26.59 2.61 -7.28
CA CYS A 266 25.49 3.26 -6.56
C CYS A 266 26.02 4.41 -5.68
N TRP A 267 25.13 5.34 -5.39
CA TRP A 267 25.26 6.28 -4.28
C TRP A 267 24.40 5.83 -3.12
N THR A 268 24.80 6.24 -1.91
CA THR A 268 24.16 5.83 -0.68
C THR A 268 23.73 7.03 0.14
N LEU A 269 22.48 7.00 0.61
CA LEU A 269 21.91 7.92 1.59
C LEU A 269 21.65 7.15 2.87
N GLN A 270 22.21 7.61 3.99
CA GLN A 270 21.99 7.04 5.30
C GLN A 270 21.17 7.99 6.15
N CYS A 271 20.10 7.46 6.73
CA CYS A 271 19.18 8.22 7.57
C CYS A 271 19.08 7.56 8.95
N ASN A 272 19.17 8.39 9.99
CA ASN A 272 18.83 8.00 11.35
C ASN A 272 17.41 8.45 11.64
N VAL A 273 16.52 7.47 11.82
CA VAL A 273 15.14 7.70 12.22
C VAL A 273 15.06 7.62 13.74
N GLY A 274 14.54 8.67 14.37
CA GLY A 274 14.40 8.79 15.81
C GLY A 274 13.19 8.05 16.35
N LEU A 275 12.52 8.67 17.33
CA LEU A 275 11.37 8.07 17.99
C LEU A 275 10.18 7.95 17.04
N LEU A 276 9.71 6.72 16.84
CA LEU A 276 8.44 6.44 16.18
C LEU A 276 7.51 5.71 17.14
N GLU A 277 6.40 6.34 17.45
CA GLU A 277 5.31 5.77 18.22
C GLU A 277 4.40 4.93 17.31
N LYS A 278 3.46 4.19 17.89
CA LYS A 278 2.45 3.44 17.13
C LYS A 278 1.69 4.37 16.17
N GLY A 279 1.66 4.01 14.90
CA GLY A 279 0.98 4.77 13.84
C GLY A 279 1.70 6.01 13.36
N THR A 280 2.92 6.30 13.85
CA THR A 280 3.71 7.44 13.36
C THR A 280 4.66 7.03 12.24
N THR A 281 5.01 8.01 11.41
CA THR A 281 5.77 7.80 10.17
C THR A 281 7.01 8.68 10.09
N ALA A 282 7.98 8.21 9.32
CA ALA A 282 9.09 9.00 8.81
C ALA A 282 9.13 8.89 7.29
N ILE A 283 9.18 10.01 6.60
CA ILE A 283 9.12 10.08 5.13
C ILE A 283 10.42 10.64 4.59
N LEU A 284 10.94 9.99 3.56
CA LEU A 284 12.09 10.43 2.77
C LEU A 284 11.65 10.58 1.33
N LYS A 285 11.77 11.80 0.78
CA LYS A 285 11.53 12.11 -0.63
C LYS A 285 12.85 12.42 -1.30
N MET A 286 13.18 11.73 -2.37
CA MET A 286 14.42 11.87 -3.11
C MET A 286 14.15 12.34 -4.53
N ARG A 287 14.62 13.54 -4.90
CA ARG A 287 14.53 14.07 -6.25
C ARG A 287 15.80 13.77 -7.04
N SER A 288 15.62 13.24 -8.22
CA SER A 288 16.71 12.90 -9.15
C SER A 288 16.29 13.18 -10.58
N ARG A 289 17.27 13.23 -11.47
CA ARG A 289 17.06 13.25 -12.92
C ARG A 289 17.67 12.00 -13.55
N VAL A 290 16.97 11.42 -14.51
CA VAL A 290 17.52 10.35 -15.34
C VAL A 290 18.47 10.99 -16.35
N TRP A 291 19.72 10.50 -16.44
CA TRP A 291 20.73 11.04 -17.35
C TRP A 291 20.41 10.67 -18.79
N ALA A 292 19.70 11.56 -19.50
CA ALA A 292 19.08 11.26 -20.78
C ALA A 292 20.09 10.87 -21.86
N GLU A 293 21.29 11.48 -21.89
CA GLU A 293 22.33 11.19 -22.87
C GLU A 293 22.73 9.71 -22.87
N THR A 294 22.92 9.10 -21.68
CA THR A 294 23.31 7.69 -21.55
C THR A 294 22.27 6.74 -22.16
N PHE A 295 20.99 7.05 -21.99
CA PHE A 295 19.91 6.22 -22.51
C PHE A 295 19.64 6.49 -23.98
N THR A 296 19.80 7.73 -24.44
CA THR A 296 19.63 8.09 -25.87
C THR A 296 20.66 7.42 -26.77
N GLU A 297 21.90 7.27 -26.33
CA GLU A 297 22.93 6.52 -27.08
C GLU A 297 22.62 5.03 -27.23
N ARG A 298 21.75 4.49 -26.39
CA ARG A 298 21.34 3.08 -26.36
C ARG A 298 19.86 2.95 -26.74
N ALA A 299 19.48 3.62 -27.81
CA ALA A 299 18.10 3.68 -28.29
C ALA A 299 17.45 2.29 -28.38
N TYR A 300 16.16 2.25 -28.07
CA TYR A 300 15.28 1.06 -28.11
C TYR A 300 15.61 -0.09 -27.13
N LYS A 301 16.61 0.04 -26.27
CA LYS A 301 16.80 -0.88 -25.14
C LYS A 301 15.93 -0.45 -23.98
N GLN A 302 15.20 -1.39 -23.43
CA GLN A 302 14.44 -1.17 -22.22
C GLN A 302 15.32 -1.46 -21.01
N TYR A 303 15.27 -0.58 -20.01
CA TYR A 303 15.99 -0.71 -18.77
C TYR A 303 15.05 -0.57 -17.58
N VAL A 304 15.43 -1.19 -16.47
CA VAL A 304 14.75 -1.01 -15.18
C VAL A 304 15.79 -0.54 -14.20
N MET A 305 15.63 0.66 -13.67
CA MET A 305 16.43 1.16 -12.54
C MET A 305 15.84 0.67 -11.23
N GLU A 306 16.64 0.07 -10.38
CA GLU A 306 16.24 -0.45 -9.08
C GLU A 306 16.97 0.29 -7.96
N CYS A 307 16.24 1.07 -7.18
CA CYS A 307 16.69 1.60 -5.90
C CYS A 307 16.32 0.65 -4.76
N LEU A 308 17.23 0.42 -3.83
CA LEU A 308 17.05 -0.46 -2.68
C LEU A 308 17.07 0.36 -1.41
N ALA A 309 15.99 0.35 -0.66
CA ALA A 309 15.92 0.88 0.69
C ALA A 309 15.93 -0.28 1.70
N ARG A 310 16.74 -0.16 2.76
CA ARG A 310 16.83 -1.10 3.87
C ARG A 310 16.67 -0.38 5.19
N PHE A 311 15.94 -0.96 6.12
CA PHE A 311 15.89 -0.45 7.47
C PHE A 311 16.30 -1.52 8.49
N ASN A 312 16.83 -1.06 9.61
CA ASN A 312 17.19 -1.91 10.72
C ASN A 312 16.96 -1.12 12.03
N VAL A 313 16.02 -1.58 12.84
CA VAL A 313 15.78 -1.01 14.16
C VAL A 313 16.97 -1.32 15.05
N LYS A 314 17.60 -0.29 15.62
CA LYS A 314 18.80 -0.40 16.44
C LYS A 314 18.48 -0.37 17.92
N LYS A 315 17.45 0.38 18.31
CA LYS A 315 17.12 0.59 19.73
C LYS A 315 15.62 0.77 19.93
N MET A 316 15.13 0.20 20.99
CA MET A 316 13.78 0.41 21.54
C MET A 316 13.91 0.95 22.97
N PRO A 317 13.06 1.90 23.39
CA PRO A 317 13.22 2.62 24.66
C PRO A 317 12.60 1.85 25.84
N TYR A 318 12.93 0.56 25.98
CA TYR A 318 12.42 -0.32 27.03
C TYR A 318 13.54 -1.07 27.72
N VAL A 319 13.33 -1.38 29.01
CA VAL A 319 14.23 -2.22 29.81
C VAL A 319 14.08 -3.69 29.42
N ILE A 320 12.84 -4.12 29.16
CA ILE A 320 12.55 -5.46 28.65
C ILE A 320 13.04 -5.54 27.19
N PRO A 321 13.92 -6.48 26.86
CA PRO A 321 14.39 -6.63 25.49
C PRO A 321 13.26 -7.11 24.56
N PRO A 322 13.18 -6.63 23.31
CA PRO A 322 12.24 -7.14 22.36
C PRO A 322 12.58 -8.59 21.96
N LYS A 323 11.60 -9.37 21.54
CA LYS A 323 11.83 -10.72 21.01
C LYS A 323 12.75 -10.70 19.77
N HIS A 324 12.61 -9.69 18.93
CA HIS A 324 13.48 -9.43 17.79
C HIS A 324 13.44 -7.94 17.44
N TYR A 325 14.53 -7.45 16.84
CA TYR A 325 14.57 -6.10 16.27
C TYR A 325 14.07 -6.15 14.83
N PRO A 326 13.02 -5.39 14.48
CA PRO A 326 12.52 -5.36 13.12
C PRO A 326 13.57 -4.88 12.12
N SER A 327 13.63 -5.55 10.99
CA SER A 327 14.46 -5.16 9.86
C SER A 327 13.76 -5.55 8.56
N GLY A 328 14.05 -4.83 7.48
CA GLY A 328 13.44 -5.13 6.20
C GLY A 328 14.03 -4.34 5.07
N GLN A 329 13.53 -4.61 3.86
CA GLN A 329 13.98 -3.92 2.66
C GLN A 329 12.83 -3.73 1.68
N LYS A 330 12.92 -2.64 0.90
CA LYS A 330 12.00 -2.32 -0.18
C LYS A 330 12.78 -1.97 -1.43
N LYS A 331 12.45 -2.62 -2.54
CA LYS A 331 12.93 -2.28 -3.86
C LYS A 331 11.92 -1.38 -4.55
N VAL A 332 12.37 -0.26 -5.06
CA VAL A 332 11.59 0.63 -5.90
C VAL A 332 12.18 0.60 -7.30
N VAL A 333 11.36 0.25 -8.26
CA VAL A 333 11.78 0.11 -9.65
C VAL A 333 11.19 1.24 -10.50
N THR A 334 12.02 1.79 -11.37
CA THR A 334 11.62 2.81 -12.35
C THR A 334 11.97 2.30 -13.75
N PRO A 335 11.01 1.77 -14.50
CA PRO A 335 11.21 1.35 -15.87
C PRO A 335 11.49 2.55 -16.78
N ILE A 336 12.48 2.40 -17.66
CA ILE A 336 12.77 3.31 -18.75
C ILE A 336 12.25 2.67 -20.03
N VAL A 337 11.21 3.27 -20.58
CA VAL A 337 10.45 2.74 -21.72
C VAL A 337 10.69 3.60 -22.94
N TRP A 338 11.10 2.99 -24.04
CA TRP A 338 11.16 3.66 -25.33
C TRP A 338 9.78 3.67 -25.99
N ASN A 339 9.25 4.84 -26.27
CA ASN A 339 8.15 4.97 -27.21
C ASN A 339 8.70 4.57 -28.57
N LYS A 340 8.23 3.42 -29.07
CA LYS A 340 8.40 3.15 -30.51
C LYS A 340 7.73 4.33 -31.21
N PRO A 341 8.41 5.01 -32.17
CA PRO A 341 7.67 5.88 -33.06
C PRO A 341 6.55 4.99 -33.59
N ASP A 342 5.30 5.46 -33.47
CA ASP A 342 4.23 4.87 -34.22
C ASP A 342 4.78 4.77 -35.63
N ILE A 343 5.07 3.57 -36.09
CA ILE A 343 5.23 3.33 -37.52
C ILE A 343 3.86 3.72 -38.02
N GLU A 344 3.69 5.00 -38.41
CA GLU A 344 2.61 5.34 -39.32
C GLU A 344 2.75 4.28 -40.38
N ASN A 345 1.80 3.35 -40.42
CA ASN A 345 1.55 2.51 -41.55
C ASN A 345 1.04 3.49 -42.62
N SER A 346 1.91 4.40 -43.05
CA SER A 346 1.71 5.17 -44.27
C SER A 346 1.80 4.13 -45.36
N ILE A 347 0.64 3.63 -45.72
CA ILE A 347 0.51 2.77 -46.91
C ILE A 347 1.21 3.53 -48.00
N PRO A 348 2.33 3.02 -48.55
CA PRO A 348 3.08 3.76 -49.56
C PRO A 348 2.13 4.22 -50.66
N LEU A 349 2.16 5.48 -51.05
CA LEU A 349 1.26 6.09 -52.04
C LEU A 349 1.13 5.24 -53.33
N TRP A 350 2.21 4.54 -53.71
CA TRP A 350 2.20 3.65 -54.87
C TRP A 350 1.23 2.46 -54.72
N ILE A 351 1.02 1.94 -53.49
CA ILE A 351 0.04 0.85 -53.23
C ILE A 351 -1.38 1.36 -53.43
N ILE A 352 -1.68 2.60 -52.98
CA ILE A 352 -2.99 3.24 -53.14
C ILE A 352 -3.24 3.47 -54.62
N VAL A 353 -2.26 4.00 -55.35
CA VAL A 353 -2.34 4.22 -56.80
C VAL A 353 -2.55 2.91 -57.53
N LEU A 354 -1.81 1.86 -57.20
CA LEU A 354 -1.93 0.53 -57.82
C LEU A 354 -3.29 -0.09 -57.51
N ALA A 355 -3.84 0.04 -56.33
CA ALA A 355 -5.19 -0.43 -55.95
C ALA A 355 -6.28 0.29 -56.79
N ILE A 356 -6.15 1.61 -57.01
CA ILE A 356 -7.08 2.40 -57.84
C ILE A 356 -6.99 1.95 -59.30
N LEU A 357 -5.77 1.79 -59.83
CA LEU A 357 -5.59 1.32 -61.24
C LEU A 357 -6.18 -0.08 -61.45
N VAL A 358 -5.94 -1.03 -60.55
CA VAL A 358 -6.53 -2.36 -60.61
C VAL A 358 -8.05 -2.30 -60.51
N GLY A 359 -8.59 -1.47 -59.60
CA GLY A 359 -10.03 -1.26 -59.45
C GLY A 359 -10.67 -0.70 -60.74
N LEU A 360 -10.04 0.30 -61.38
CA LEU A 360 -10.51 0.86 -62.66
C LEU A 360 -10.45 -0.16 -63.80
N LEU A 361 -9.39 -0.99 -63.85
CA LEU A 361 -9.23 -2.03 -64.86
C LEU A 361 -10.31 -3.11 -64.69
N LEU A 362 -10.61 -3.53 -63.48
CA LEU A 362 -11.69 -4.47 -63.20
C LEU A 362 -13.06 -3.89 -63.56
N LEU A 363 -13.29 -2.60 -63.27
CA LEU A 363 -14.52 -1.90 -63.64
C LEU A 363 -14.67 -1.82 -65.18
N ALA A 364 -13.60 -1.47 -65.90
CA ALA A 364 -13.60 -1.43 -67.33
C ALA A 364 -13.88 -2.81 -67.93
N LEU A 365 -13.28 -3.85 -67.40
CA LEU A 365 -13.50 -5.24 -67.81
C LEU A 365 -14.95 -5.67 -67.54
N LEU A 366 -15.52 -5.30 -66.42
CA LEU A 366 -16.91 -5.56 -66.08
C LEU A 366 -17.86 -4.85 -67.05
N ILE A 367 -17.63 -3.59 -67.39
CA ILE A 367 -18.39 -2.82 -68.34
C ILE A 367 -18.29 -3.48 -69.74
N TYR A 368 -17.09 -3.90 -70.14
CA TYR A 368 -16.86 -4.58 -71.42
C TYR A 368 -17.63 -5.91 -71.49
N VAL A 369 -17.61 -6.72 -70.46
CA VAL A 369 -18.34 -7.98 -70.35
C VAL A 369 -19.85 -7.74 -70.45
N LEU A 370 -20.37 -6.75 -69.70
CA LEU A 370 -21.77 -6.34 -69.72
C LEU A 370 -22.17 -5.82 -71.12
N TYR A 371 -21.31 -5.07 -71.80
CA TYR A 371 -21.52 -4.63 -73.20
C TYR A 371 -21.52 -5.82 -74.12
N ARG A 372 -20.62 -6.79 -74.00
CA ARG A 372 -20.53 -7.98 -74.80
C ARG A 372 -21.77 -8.88 -74.68
N PHE A 373 -22.31 -8.98 -73.47
CA PHE A 373 -23.55 -9.73 -73.19
C PHE A 373 -24.81 -8.92 -73.52
N GLY A 374 -24.68 -7.70 -74.11
CA GLY A 374 -25.83 -6.94 -74.64
C GLY A 374 -26.71 -6.31 -73.51
N PHE A 375 -26.21 -6.20 -72.28
CA PHE A 375 -26.99 -5.66 -71.19
C PHE A 375 -27.40 -4.18 -71.37
N PHE A 376 -26.66 -3.45 -72.24
CA PHE A 376 -26.98 -2.06 -72.61
C PHE A 376 -27.79 -1.95 -73.91
N LYS A 377 -28.15 -3.08 -74.59
CA LYS A 377 -29.06 -3.04 -75.72
C LYS A 377 -30.49 -2.96 -75.23
N ARG A 378 -31.00 -1.75 -75.09
CA ARG A 378 -32.43 -1.51 -74.93
C ARG A 378 -33.12 -1.93 -76.20
N SER A 379 -33.84 -3.03 -76.23
CA SER A 379 -34.82 -3.33 -77.22
C SER A 379 -35.99 -2.36 -77.03
N LEU A 380 -36.15 -1.45 -77.99
CA LEU A 380 -37.37 -0.67 -78.11
C LEU A 380 -38.51 -1.62 -78.46
N PRO A 381 -39.62 -1.60 -77.73
CA PRO A 381 -40.82 -2.33 -78.20
C PRO A 381 -41.35 -1.64 -79.42
N TYR A 382 -41.51 -2.42 -80.46
CA TYR A 382 -42.10 -2.05 -81.77
C TYR A 382 -43.64 -1.85 -81.63
N GLY A 383 -44.14 -0.69 -82.16
CA GLY A 383 -45.53 -0.46 -82.47
C GLY A 383 -46.29 0.33 -81.40
N THR A 384 -46.89 1.40 -81.73
CA THR A 384 -47.90 1.81 -82.71
C THR A 384 -48.04 3.32 -82.75
N ALA A 385 -48.52 3.79 -83.90
CA ALA A 385 -48.67 5.14 -84.35
C ALA A 385 -49.69 5.97 -83.53
N MET A 386 -49.51 7.29 -83.68
CA MET A 386 -50.49 8.37 -83.63
C MET A 386 -51.08 8.75 -82.24
N GLU A 387 -50.77 9.93 -81.78
CA GLU A 387 -51.72 11.07 -81.94
C GLU A 387 -51.05 12.39 -81.53
N LYS A 388 -51.11 13.37 -82.46
CA LYS A 388 -50.80 14.75 -82.26
C LYS A 388 -51.91 15.40 -81.42
N ALA A 389 -51.65 15.85 -80.29
CA ALA A 389 -52.49 16.83 -79.61
C ALA A 389 -51.71 18.13 -79.47
N GLN A 390 -52.11 19.16 -80.17
CA GLN A 390 -51.73 20.51 -80.04
C GLN A 390 -52.40 21.07 -78.77
N LEU A 391 -51.66 21.63 -77.90
CA LEU A 391 -52.16 22.50 -76.83
C LEU A 391 -51.65 23.90 -77.01
N LYS A 392 -52.56 24.77 -77.23
CA LYS A 392 -52.49 26.21 -77.41
C LYS A 392 -52.09 26.86 -76.10
N PRO A 393 -51.32 27.95 -76.15
CA PRO A 393 -51.01 28.71 -74.93
C PRO A 393 -52.18 29.63 -74.51
N GLN A 394 -52.48 29.71 -73.27
CA GLN A 394 -53.37 30.70 -72.73
C GLN A 394 -52.59 31.59 -71.77
N ALA A 395 -52.70 32.87 -72.07
CA ALA A 395 -52.01 33.98 -71.44
C ALA A 395 -52.55 34.32 -70.05
N ALA A 396 -51.71 35.04 -69.38
CA ALA A 396 -51.81 35.74 -68.13
C ALA A 396 -53.18 36.37 -67.78
N SER A 397 -53.51 36.47 -66.51
CA SER A 397 -53.84 37.70 -65.84
C SER A 397 -53.81 37.54 -64.32
N GLU A 398 -53.07 38.40 -63.74
CA GLU A 398 -53.16 39.19 -62.52
C GLU A 398 -54.42 38.99 -61.63
N ALA A 399 -54.14 38.74 -60.38
CA ALA A 399 -54.51 39.55 -59.22
C ALA A 399 -53.78 39.08 -58.01
#